data_770bbc45a69f406692e431cc4a950576
#
_entry.id   770bbc45a69f406692e431cc4a950576
#
_cell.length_a   1.000
_cell.length_b   1.000
_cell.length_c   1.000
_cell.angle_alpha   90.00
_cell.angle_beta   90.00
_cell.angle_gamma   90.00
#
_symmetry.space_group_name_H-M   'P 1'
#
loop_
_entity.id
_entity.type
_entity.pdbx_description
1 polymer ?
#
loop_
_entity_poly.entity_id
_entity_poly.type
_entity_poly.pdbx_seq_one_letter_code
_entity_poly.pdbx_strand_id
1 'polypeptide(L)'
;MADLEARGAVGTYIELVNKTVVITGGTGGLGTALVRRLIPEDYRLAVTYLLPDEAQTFESEFEVDEEKVILTRVDCTNAEAVNTFIKEVSDRWGSIHGLCALVGGWAGGRDIEETDDVRFERMLDLNLRSAFYAVRAAMPHLKEAGWGRIVLVGSRGAVDFPEAQGAFNIAKAGVAALGRSVATELEGTGVTANVLMPSVIDTPATRRSLPYADYVDWPTPDEIAAVVEFMLSESSGVMNGALIPVYGRA
;
A
#
# COMPACT_ATOMS: atom_id res chain seq x y z
N MET A 1 29.84 -32.04 29.71
CA MET A 1 30.24 -30.69 29.31
C MET A 1 30.83 -30.78 27.90
N ALA A 2 30.03 -31.07 26.92
CA ALA A 2 30.35 -31.04 25.48
C ALA A 2 29.01 -31.18 24.78
N ASP A 3 28.40 -30.07 24.37
CA ASP A 3 27.29 -29.99 23.40
C ASP A 3 26.60 -28.62 23.42
N LEU A 4 27.36 -27.54 23.61
CA LEU A 4 26.80 -26.17 23.58
C LEU A 4 27.51 -25.26 22.55
N GLU A 5 28.34 -25.81 21.65
CA GLU A 5 29.13 -25.01 20.68
C GLU A 5 28.70 -25.15 19.22
N ALA A 6 27.47 -25.59 18.90
CA ALA A 6 27.02 -25.73 17.52
C ALA A 6 25.73 -24.96 17.21
N ARG A 7 25.62 -23.74 17.66
CA ARG A 7 24.59 -22.78 17.15
C ARG A 7 25.18 -21.41 16.83
N GLY A 8 26.31 -21.42 16.15
CA GLY A 8 26.85 -20.25 15.47
C GLY A 8 26.25 -20.11 14.07
N ALA A 9 24.95 -19.95 13.94
CA ALA A 9 24.41 -19.38 12.73
C ALA A 9 24.65 -17.87 12.80
N VAL A 10 25.79 -17.44 12.25
CA VAL A 10 26.01 -16.06 11.84
C VAL A 10 24.91 -15.77 10.83
N GLY A 11 23.80 -15.20 11.31
CA GLY A 11 22.85 -14.55 10.44
C GLY A 11 23.64 -13.50 9.67
N THR A 12 23.83 -13.73 8.39
CA THR A 12 24.35 -12.75 7.47
C THR A 12 23.43 -11.54 7.62
N TYR A 13 23.91 -10.46 8.26
CA TYR A 13 23.31 -9.16 8.16
C TYR A 13 23.32 -8.84 6.66
N ILE A 14 22.20 -9.07 6.00
CA ILE A 14 21.96 -8.50 4.67
C ILE A 14 21.86 -7.00 4.96
N GLU A 15 22.96 -6.29 4.70
CA GLU A 15 22.92 -4.83 4.72
C GLU A 15 21.75 -4.39 3.88
N LEU A 16 20.89 -3.52 4.47
CA LEU A 16 19.66 -3.00 3.87
C LEU A 16 19.95 -2.01 2.71
N VAL A 17 21.01 -2.24 1.96
CA VAL A 17 21.42 -1.39 0.87
C VAL A 17 20.50 -1.64 -0.31
N ASN A 18 19.68 -0.62 -0.65
CA ASN A 18 18.85 -0.56 -1.85
C ASN A 18 17.63 -1.51 -1.92
N LYS A 19 16.84 -1.64 -0.87
CA LYS A 19 15.54 -2.34 -0.99
C LYS A 19 14.61 -1.59 -1.96
N THR A 20 14.09 -2.31 -2.94
CA THR A 20 13.12 -1.77 -3.91
C THR A 20 11.70 -1.86 -3.37
N VAL A 21 11.00 -0.74 -3.29
CA VAL A 21 9.59 -0.65 -2.88
C VAL A 21 8.74 -0.10 -4.01
N VAL A 22 7.73 -0.85 -4.38
CA VAL A 22 6.69 -0.42 -5.32
C VAL A 22 5.57 0.27 -4.55
N ILE A 23 5.18 1.47 -4.97
CA ILE A 23 4.12 2.28 -4.36
C ILE A 23 3.10 2.63 -5.43
N THR A 24 1.98 1.90 -5.47
CA THR A 24 0.89 2.25 -6.39
C THR A 24 0.05 3.39 -5.82
N GLY A 25 -0.28 4.39 -6.67
CA GLY A 25 -0.97 5.61 -6.22
C GLY A 25 -0.09 6.51 -5.35
N GLY A 26 1.21 6.50 -5.60
CA GLY A 26 2.19 7.19 -4.77
C GLY A 26 2.16 8.71 -4.87
N THR A 27 1.47 9.29 -5.85
CA THR A 27 1.24 10.74 -5.97
C THR A 27 0.01 11.23 -5.20
N GLY A 28 -0.80 10.32 -4.66
CA GLY A 28 -1.90 10.67 -3.76
C GLY A 28 -1.40 11.14 -2.38
N GLY A 29 -2.31 11.69 -1.55
CA GLY A 29 -1.92 12.29 -0.26
C GLY A 29 -1.15 11.36 0.67
N LEU A 30 -1.56 10.09 0.81
CA LEU A 30 -0.81 9.11 1.62
C LEU A 30 0.49 8.69 0.93
N GLY A 31 0.47 8.50 -0.39
CA GLY A 31 1.63 8.07 -1.15
C GLY A 31 2.76 9.11 -1.10
N THR A 32 2.44 10.39 -1.30
CA THR A 32 3.39 11.49 -1.19
C THR A 32 4.01 11.58 0.20
N ALA A 33 3.21 11.45 1.27
CA ALA A 33 3.71 11.41 2.63
C ALA A 33 4.64 10.20 2.89
N LEU A 34 4.31 9.04 2.33
CA LEU A 34 5.16 7.85 2.44
C LEU A 34 6.48 8.04 1.68
N VAL A 35 6.44 8.53 0.45
CA VAL A 35 7.65 8.80 -0.35
C VAL A 35 8.58 9.77 0.37
N ARG A 36 8.04 10.85 0.95
CA ARG A 36 8.82 11.83 1.75
C ARG A 36 9.57 11.18 2.90
N ARG A 37 9.00 10.15 3.53
CA ARG A 37 9.64 9.40 4.61
C ARG A 37 10.68 8.42 4.12
N LEU A 38 10.48 7.81 2.94
CA LEU A 38 11.36 6.75 2.43
C LEU A 38 12.54 7.27 1.60
N ILE A 39 12.46 8.49 1.01
CA ILE A 39 13.57 9.08 0.23
C ILE A 39 14.86 9.22 1.05
N PRO A 40 14.85 9.68 2.34
CA PRO A 40 16.07 9.78 3.13
C PRO A 40 16.68 8.43 3.49
N GLU A 41 15.87 7.39 3.47
CA GLU A 41 16.30 6.02 3.70
C GLU A 41 16.88 5.42 2.42
N ASP A 42 17.61 4.32 2.53
CA ASP A 42 18.29 3.74 1.37
C ASP A 42 17.38 2.80 0.55
N TYR A 43 16.19 3.32 0.15
CA TYR A 43 15.23 2.63 -0.71
C TYR A 43 15.32 3.08 -2.16
N ARG A 44 15.05 2.14 -3.09
CA ARG A 44 14.64 2.43 -4.46
C ARG A 44 13.12 2.42 -4.53
N LEU A 45 12.53 3.49 -5.02
CA LEU A 45 11.07 3.70 -4.99
C LEU A 45 10.52 3.70 -6.42
N ALA A 46 9.64 2.73 -6.72
CA ALA A 46 8.90 2.69 -7.97
C ALA A 46 7.47 3.19 -7.72
N VAL A 47 7.20 4.41 -8.13
CA VAL A 47 5.98 5.16 -7.81
C VAL A 47 5.08 5.23 -9.04
N THR A 48 3.78 4.90 -8.87
CA THR A 48 2.82 5.10 -9.95
C THR A 48 1.94 6.34 -9.73
N TYR A 49 1.58 6.97 -10.85
CA TYR A 49 0.58 8.02 -10.91
C TYR A 49 -0.44 7.74 -12.03
N LEU A 50 -1.58 8.45 -12.01
CA LEU A 50 -2.57 8.38 -13.08
C LEU A 50 -2.74 9.74 -13.79
N LEU A 51 -2.85 10.82 -13.02
CA LEU A 51 -3.11 12.16 -13.53
C LEU A 51 -1.79 12.94 -13.70
N PRO A 52 -1.53 13.55 -14.88
CA PRO A 52 -0.29 14.30 -15.12
C PRO A 52 -0.04 15.44 -14.13
N ASP A 53 -1.10 16.14 -13.69
CA ASP A 53 -0.97 17.24 -12.72
C ASP A 53 -0.48 16.77 -11.35
N GLU A 54 -0.83 15.51 -10.95
CA GLU A 54 -0.30 14.91 -9.72
C GLU A 54 1.18 14.60 -9.85
N ALA A 55 1.62 14.11 -11.02
CA ALA A 55 3.03 13.86 -11.29
C ALA A 55 3.85 15.16 -11.24
N GLN A 56 3.37 16.22 -11.88
CA GLN A 56 4.03 17.53 -11.88
C GLN A 56 4.16 18.10 -10.45
N THR A 57 3.11 17.95 -9.64
CA THR A 57 3.14 18.38 -8.24
C THR A 57 4.17 17.58 -7.45
N PHE A 58 4.18 16.26 -7.63
CA PHE A 58 5.15 15.35 -6.99
C PHE A 58 6.59 15.70 -7.38
N GLU A 59 6.89 15.87 -8.67
CA GLU A 59 8.22 16.23 -9.16
C GLU A 59 8.70 17.60 -8.66
N SER A 60 7.76 18.54 -8.42
CA SER A 60 8.09 19.84 -7.83
C SER A 60 8.42 19.79 -6.35
N GLU A 61 7.92 18.77 -5.64
CA GLU A 61 8.12 18.58 -4.20
C GLU A 61 9.41 17.82 -3.89
N PHE A 62 9.78 16.88 -4.77
CA PHE A 62 10.92 16.00 -4.55
C PHE A 62 12.01 16.25 -5.61
N GLU A 63 13.24 16.45 -5.18
CA GLU A 63 14.41 16.31 -6.06
C GLU A 63 14.56 14.81 -6.36
N VAL A 64 14.03 14.39 -7.51
CA VAL A 64 13.98 12.98 -7.89
C VAL A 64 15.33 12.56 -8.47
N ASP A 65 16.08 11.76 -7.72
CA ASP A 65 17.22 11.02 -8.26
C ASP A 65 16.69 9.80 -9.03
N GLU A 66 16.80 9.81 -10.35
CA GLU A 66 16.26 8.74 -11.22
C GLU A 66 16.90 7.36 -10.96
N GLU A 67 18.05 7.30 -10.31
CA GLU A 67 18.66 6.04 -9.87
C GLU A 67 17.92 5.44 -8.64
N LYS A 68 17.26 6.28 -7.85
CA LYS A 68 16.54 5.89 -6.64
C LYS A 68 15.03 5.94 -6.77
N VAL A 69 14.48 6.83 -7.57
CA VAL A 69 13.02 7.01 -7.70
C VAL A 69 12.61 7.02 -9.17
N ILE A 70 11.71 6.13 -9.54
CA ILE A 70 11.04 6.18 -10.84
C ILE A 70 9.57 6.53 -10.65
N LEU A 71 9.07 7.41 -11.51
CA LEU A 71 7.69 7.85 -11.53
C LEU A 71 7.05 7.45 -12.87
N THR A 72 6.10 6.52 -12.83
CA THR A 72 5.51 5.94 -14.05
C THR A 72 3.99 6.10 -14.06
N ARG A 73 3.45 6.49 -15.23
CA ARG A 73 2.00 6.55 -15.41
C ARG A 73 1.41 5.18 -15.60
N VAL A 74 0.60 4.73 -14.64
CA VAL A 74 -0.05 3.40 -14.66
C VAL A 74 -1.50 3.51 -14.22
N ASP A 75 -2.42 3.05 -15.06
CA ASP A 75 -3.78 2.77 -14.61
C ASP A 75 -3.79 1.44 -13.85
N CYS A 76 -3.81 1.50 -12.53
CA CYS A 76 -3.80 0.32 -11.69
C CYS A 76 -5.10 -0.50 -11.73
N THR A 77 -6.15 -0.02 -12.40
CA THR A 77 -7.36 -0.83 -12.69
C THR A 77 -7.18 -1.71 -13.92
N ASN A 78 -6.07 -1.55 -14.66
CA ASN A 78 -5.69 -2.38 -15.80
C ASN A 78 -4.61 -3.38 -15.41
N ALA A 79 -4.97 -4.66 -15.42
CA ALA A 79 -4.07 -5.75 -15.01
C ALA A 79 -2.78 -5.84 -15.84
N GLU A 80 -2.88 -5.59 -17.16
CA GLU A 80 -1.73 -5.68 -18.08
C GLU A 80 -0.76 -4.51 -17.82
N ALA A 81 -1.28 -3.30 -17.63
CA ALA A 81 -0.45 -2.14 -17.29
C ALA A 81 0.32 -2.35 -15.97
N VAL A 82 -0.33 -2.93 -14.96
CA VAL A 82 0.32 -3.27 -13.68
C VAL A 82 1.39 -4.33 -13.87
N ASN A 83 1.11 -5.41 -14.61
CA ASN A 83 2.10 -6.45 -14.88
C ASN A 83 3.33 -5.90 -15.62
N THR A 84 3.12 -5.05 -16.63
CA THR A 84 4.21 -4.41 -17.38
C THR A 84 5.08 -3.55 -16.47
N PHE A 85 4.46 -2.71 -15.65
CA PHE A 85 5.17 -1.85 -14.70
C PHE A 85 6.01 -2.65 -13.69
N ILE A 86 5.43 -3.67 -13.07
CA ILE A 86 6.16 -4.52 -12.11
C ILE A 86 7.36 -5.21 -12.78
N LYS A 87 7.17 -5.69 -14.01
CA LYS A 87 8.26 -6.30 -14.78
C LYS A 87 9.37 -5.28 -15.08
N GLU A 88 9.03 -4.07 -15.50
CA GLU A 88 10.02 -2.99 -15.75
C GLU A 88 10.83 -2.65 -14.49
N VAL A 89 10.18 -2.60 -13.33
CA VAL A 89 10.85 -2.38 -12.03
C VAL A 89 11.83 -3.51 -11.73
N SER A 90 11.40 -4.76 -11.93
CA SER A 90 12.25 -5.93 -11.70
C SER A 90 13.42 -5.99 -12.70
N ASP A 91 13.18 -5.70 -13.98
CA ASP A 91 14.23 -5.65 -15.01
C ASP A 91 15.27 -4.56 -14.68
N ARG A 92 14.85 -3.41 -14.14
CA ARG A 92 15.73 -2.28 -13.82
C ARG A 92 16.58 -2.52 -12.56
N TRP A 93 16.00 -3.05 -11.51
CA TRP A 93 16.63 -3.12 -10.19
C TRP A 93 16.84 -4.56 -9.64
N GLY A 94 16.41 -5.56 -10.37
CA GLY A 94 16.61 -6.98 -10.09
C GLY A 94 15.59 -7.56 -9.12
N SER A 95 15.39 -6.96 -7.95
CA SER A 95 14.52 -7.52 -6.91
C SER A 95 13.50 -6.51 -6.42
N ILE A 96 12.32 -6.99 -6.02
CA ILE A 96 11.28 -6.20 -5.35
C ILE A 96 11.18 -6.71 -3.92
N HIS A 97 11.22 -5.79 -2.95
CA HIS A 97 11.24 -6.08 -1.52
C HIS A 97 10.03 -5.54 -0.77
N GLY A 98 9.33 -4.57 -1.35
CA GLY A 98 8.13 -3.99 -0.77
C GLY A 98 7.05 -3.70 -1.79
N LEU A 99 5.79 -3.84 -1.40
CA LEU A 99 4.63 -3.38 -2.13
C LEU A 99 3.71 -2.60 -1.20
N CYS A 100 3.46 -1.33 -1.53
CA CYS A 100 2.42 -0.51 -0.93
C CYS A 100 1.32 -0.27 -1.95
N ALA A 101 0.20 -0.98 -1.85
CA ALA A 101 -0.96 -0.81 -2.73
C ALA A 101 -1.89 0.28 -2.15
N LEU A 102 -1.64 1.55 -2.54
CA LEU A 102 -2.31 2.72 -1.99
C LEU A 102 -3.43 3.26 -2.88
N VAL A 103 -3.59 2.74 -4.10
CA VAL A 103 -4.69 3.16 -4.99
C VAL A 103 -6.02 2.89 -4.33
N GLY A 104 -6.89 3.89 -4.34
CA GLY A 104 -8.23 3.79 -3.82
C GLY A 104 -9.00 5.09 -3.94
N GLY A 105 -10.30 5.00 -3.73
CA GLY A 105 -11.20 6.16 -3.75
C GLY A 105 -12.46 5.85 -2.97
N TRP A 106 -13.13 6.91 -2.53
CA TRP A 106 -14.37 6.81 -1.79
C TRP A 106 -15.54 7.38 -2.59
N ALA A 107 -16.68 6.72 -2.52
CA ALA A 107 -17.96 7.26 -2.93
C ALA A 107 -19.05 6.72 -2.00
N GLY A 108 -19.73 7.62 -1.34
CA GLY A 108 -20.87 7.39 -0.45
C GLY A 108 -22.11 8.17 -0.84
N GLY A 109 -23.13 8.21 0.03
CA GLY A 109 -24.35 8.99 -0.14
C GLY A 109 -25.44 8.29 -0.96
N ARG A 110 -25.40 6.94 -1.07
CA ARG A 110 -26.46 6.13 -1.68
C ARG A 110 -26.62 4.82 -0.92
N ASP A 111 -27.83 4.44 -0.66
CA ASP A 111 -28.17 3.14 -0.11
C ASP A 111 -27.95 2.03 -1.16
N ILE A 112 -28.00 0.78 -0.74
CA ILE A 112 -27.72 -0.39 -1.62
C ILE A 112 -28.68 -0.40 -2.82
N GLU A 113 -29.97 -0.17 -2.59
CA GLU A 113 -31.01 -0.17 -3.65
C GLU A 113 -30.87 0.99 -4.64
N GLU A 114 -30.15 2.06 -4.26
CA GLU A 114 -29.89 3.21 -5.12
C GLU A 114 -28.51 3.15 -5.81
N THR A 115 -27.70 2.17 -5.46
CA THR A 115 -26.33 2.01 -6.00
C THR A 115 -26.41 1.31 -7.34
N ASP A 116 -26.16 2.06 -8.43
CA ASP A 116 -26.10 1.52 -9.78
C ASP A 116 -24.81 0.68 -10.02
N ASP A 117 -24.86 -0.18 -11.07
CA ASP A 117 -23.77 -1.09 -11.41
C ASP A 117 -22.47 -0.32 -11.72
N VAL A 118 -22.53 0.82 -12.38
CA VAL A 118 -21.33 1.64 -12.73
C VAL A 118 -20.61 2.10 -11.47
N ARG A 119 -21.36 2.54 -10.46
CA ARG A 119 -20.80 2.97 -9.19
C ARG A 119 -20.22 1.78 -8.41
N PHE A 120 -20.94 0.66 -8.40
CA PHE A 120 -20.48 -0.56 -7.76
C PHE A 120 -19.18 -1.07 -8.37
N GLU A 121 -19.13 -1.26 -9.69
CA GLU A 121 -17.95 -1.70 -10.41
C GLU A 121 -16.76 -0.75 -10.21
N ARG A 122 -17.01 0.56 -10.27
CA ARG A 122 -15.95 1.56 -10.02
C ARG A 122 -15.33 1.43 -8.61
N MET A 123 -16.13 1.14 -7.59
CA MET A 123 -15.60 0.93 -6.24
C MET A 123 -14.78 -0.35 -6.14
N LEU A 124 -15.21 -1.40 -6.81
CA LEU A 124 -14.44 -2.64 -6.91
C LEU A 124 -13.12 -2.43 -7.67
N ASP A 125 -13.17 -1.77 -8.82
CA ASP A 125 -11.98 -1.52 -9.66
C ASP A 125 -10.92 -0.71 -8.91
N LEU A 126 -11.32 0.42 -8.35
CA LEU A 126 -10.39 1.33 -7.68
C LEU A 126 -9.83 0.77 -6.37
N ASN A 127 -10.62 0.04 -5.59
CA ASN A 127 -10.22 -0.33 -4.24
C ASN A 127 -9.77 -1.78 -4.10
N LEU A 128 -10.41 -2.71 -4.82
CA LEU A 128 -10.12 -4.15 -4.66
C LEU A 128 -9.30 -4.70 -5.84
N ARG A 129 -9.75 -4.49 -7.09
CA ARG A 129 -9.04 -5.05 -8.25
C ARG A 129 -7.66 -4.45 -8.42
N SER A 130 -7.49 -3.14 -8.21
CA SER A 130 -6.18 -2.48 -8.25
C SER A 130 -5.19 -3.10 -7.26
N ALA A 131 -5.61 -3.32 -6.02
CA ALA A 131 -4.80 -3.97 -5.00
C ALA A 131 -4.50 -5.44 -5.36
N PHE A 132 -5.50 -6.18 -5.84
CA PHE A 132 -5.34 -7.55 -6.28
C PHE A 132 -4.34 -7.68 -7.45
N TYR A 133 -4.40 -6.80 -8.45
CA TYR A 133 -3.48 -6.82 -9.59
C TYR A 133 -2.05 -6.50 -9.16
N ALA A 134 -1.87 -5.51 -8.29
CA ALA A 134 -0.56 -5.16 -7.75
C ALA A 134 0.05 -6.32 -6.96
N VAL A 135 -0.72 -6.94 -6.05
CA VAL A 135 -0.28 -8.11 -5.28
C VAL A 135 0.08 -9.27 -6.20
N ARG A 136 -0.82 -9.64 -7.12
CA ARG A 136 -0.60 -10.77 -8.03
C ARG A 136 0.66 -10.60 -8.87
N ALA A 137 0.93 -9.38 -9.34
CA ALA A 137 2.12 -9.09 -10.14
C ALA A 137 3.40 -9.08 -9.29
N ALA A 138 3.37 -8.54 -8.07
CA ALA A 138 4.57 -8.39 -7.24
C ALA A 138 4.95 -9.66 -6.47
N MET A 139 3.98 -10.51 -6.10
CA MET A 139 4.22 -11.71 -5.27
C MET A 139 5.34 -12.64 -5.77
N PRO A 140 5.44 -12.98 -7.07
CA PRO A 140 6.53 -13.84 -7.55
C PRO A 140 7.91 -13.25 -7.26
N HIS A 141 8.09 -11.94 -7.49
CA HIS A 141 9.35 -11.22 -7.28
C HIS A 141 9.71 -11.12 -5.79
N LEU A 142 8.71 -10.88 -4.93
CA LEU A 142 8.89 -10.85 -3.48
C LEU A 142 9.31 -12.23 -2.93
N LYS A 143 8.70 -13.30 -3.42
CA LYS A 143 9.07 -14.68 -3.07
C LYS A 143 10.49 -15.03 -3.52
N GLU A 144 10.86 -14.60 -4.73
CA GLU A 144 12.21 -14.81 -5.29
C GLU A 144 13.28 -14.09 -4.47
N ALA A 145 12.98 -12.88 -3.98
CA ALA A 145 13.87 -12.12 -3.10
C ALA A 145 14.06 -12.79 -1.71
N GLY A 146 13.17 -13.71 -1.31
CA GLY A 146 13.23 -14.42 -0.02
C GLY A 146 12.96 -13.54 1.20
N TRP A 147 12.63 -12.28 0.99
CA TRP A 147 12.24 -11.29 1.99
C TRP A 147 11.32 -10.25 1.36
N GLY A 148 10.27 -9.85 2.07
CA GLY A 148 9.41 -8.79 1.55
C GLY A 148 8.31 -8.36 2.51
N ARG A 149 7.73 -7.18 2.20
CA ARG A 149 6.62 -6.59 2.95
C ARG A 149 5.53 -6.12 1.98
N ILE A 150 4.31 -6.59 2.19
CA ILE A 150 3.12 -6.14 1.45
C ILE A 150 2.23 -5.36 2.41
N VAL A 151 1.93 -4.12 2.04
CA VAL A 151 1.02 -3.23 2.75
C VAL A 151 -0.16 -2.90 1.84
N LEU A 152 -1.35 -3.31 2.28
CA LEU A 152 -2.60 -2.98 1.61
C LEU A 152 -3.36 -1.93 2.44
N VAL A 153 -4.18 -1.11 1.78
CA VAL A 153 -5.00 -0.09 2.46
C VAL A 153 -6.47 -0.48 2.42
N GLY A 154 -6.94 -1.03 3.53
CA GLY A 154 -8.34 -1.25 3.84
C GLY A 154 -9.07 0.03 4.26
N SER A 155 -9.98 -0.07 5.21
CA SER A 155 -10.70 1.05 5.82
C SER A 155 -11.41 0.60 7.09
N ARG A 156 -11.58 1.50 8.06
CA ARG A 156 -12.52 1.34 9.17
C ARG A 156 -13.94 1.00 8.67
N GLY A 157 -14.35 1.53 7.51
CA GLY A 157 -15.62 1.20 6.87
C GLY A 157 -15.80 -0.27 6.54
N ALA A 158 -14.74 -1.08 6.45
CA ALA A 158 -14.82 -2.54 6.32
C ALA A 158 -15.04 -3.28 7.66
N VAL A 159 -15.08 -2.56 8.76
CA VAL A 159 -15.36 -3.08 10.12
C VAL A 159 -16.71 -2.59 10.63
N ASP A 160 -16.96 -1.28 10.51
CA ASP A 160 -18.13 -0.63 11.06
C ASP A 160 -19.34 -0.63 10.10
N PHE A 161 -19.10 -0.84 8.81
CA PHE A 161 -20.09 -0.86 7.73
C PHE A 161 -21.09 0.31 7.78
N PRO A 162 -20.62 1.57 7.79
CA PRO A 162 -21.52 2.71 7.85
C PRO A 162 -22.48 2.73 6.67
N GLU A 163 -23.67 3.28 6.89
CA GLU A 163 -24.74 3.40 5.89
C GLU A 163 -24.34 4.24 4.67
N ALA A 164 -25.10 4.10 3.60
CA ALA A 164 -24.98 4.87 2.36
C ALA A 164 -23.60 4.80 1.67
N GLN A 165 -22.79 3.76 1.91
CA GLN A 165 -21.50 3.50 1.24
C GLN A 165 -21.22 2.01 1.03
N GLY A 166 -22.25 1.22 0.77
CA GLY A 166 -22.18 -0.23 0.68
C GLY A 166 -21.14 -0.73 -0.33
N ALA A 167 -21.06 -0.16 -1.54
CA ALA A 167 -20.08 -0.55 -2.55
C ALA A 167 -18.62 -0.36 -2.07
N PHE A 168 -18.33 0.75 -1.39
CA PHE A 168 -17.02 1.00 -0.80
C PHE A 168 -16.72 0.03 0.35
N ASN A 169 -17.68 -0.20 1.25
CA ASN A 169 -17.52 -1.14 2.37
C ASN A 169 -17.21 -2.55 1.88
N ILE A 170 -17.94 -3.03 0.86
CA ILE A 170 -17.71 -4.34 0.21
C ILE A 170 -16.30 -4.41 -0.37
N ALA A 171 -15.88 -3.40 -1.14
CA ALA A 171 -14.56 -3.38 -1.75
C ALA A 171 -13.43 -3.41 -0.69
N LYS A 172 -13.56 -2.62 0.37
CA LYS A 172 -12.55 -2.56 1.45
C LYS A 172 -12.57 -3.80 2.36
N ALA A 173 -13.71 -4.45 2.56
CA ALA A 173 -13.80 -5.77 3.18
C ALA A 173 -13.10 -6.84 2.32
N GLY A 174 -13.25 -6.74 0.99
CA GLY A 174 -12.49 -7.55 0.03
C GLY A 174 -10.99 -7.37 0.17
N VAL A 175 -10.48 -6.14 0.37
CA VAL A 175 -9.04 -5.90 0.61
C VAL A 175 -8.58 -6.54 1.92
N ALA A 176 -9.38 -6.49 2.99
CA ALA A 176 -9.06 -7.16 4.25
C ALA A 176 -8.97 -8.69 4.07
N ALA A 177 -9.89 -9.28 3.31
CA ALA A 177 -9.86 -10.69 2.96
C ALA A 177 -8.64 -11.04 2.08
N LEU A 178 -8.35 -10.21 1.06
CA LEU A 178 -7.16 -10.35 0.21
C LEU A 178 -5.88 -10.39 1.04
N GLY A 179 -5.69 -9.42 1.94
CA GLY A 179 -4.49 -9.35 2.76
C GLY A 179 -4.26 -10.60 3.61
N ARG A 180 -5.32 -11.15 4.20
CA ARG A 180 -5.27 -12.41 4.96
C ARG A 180 -4.97 -13.63 4.09
N SER A 181 -5.61 -13.73 2.92
CA SER A 181 -5.35 -14.82 1.97
C SER A 181 -3.89 -14.81 1.51
N VAL A 182 -3.38 -13.63 1.13
CA VAL A 182 -1.99 -13.44 0.71
C VAL A 182 -1.03 -13.79 1.85
N ALA A 183 -1.31 -13.38 3.08
CA ALA A 183 -0.49 -13.71 4.23
C ALA A 183 -0.33 -15.23 4.42
N THR A 184 -1.42 -16.00 4.28
CA THR A 184 -1.38 -17.47 4.37
C THR A 184 -0.57 -18.08 3.21
N GLU A 185 -0.74 -17.57 1.98
CA GLU A 185 0.02 -18.05 0.81
C GLU A 185 1.53 -17.75 0.88
N LEU A 186 1.92 -16.79 1.72
CA LEU A 186 3.30 -16.36 1.92
C LEU A 186 4.00 -17.01 3.12
N GLU A 187 3.32 -17.87 3.87
CA GLU A 187 3.93 -18.57 5.01
C GLU A 187 5.20 -19.31 4.60
N GLY A 188 6.26 -19.14 5.39
CA GLY A 188 7.56 -19.76 5.15
C GLY A 188 8.42 -19.13 4.05
N THR A 189 7.97 -18.06 3.38
CA THR A 189 8.71 -17.40 2.29
C THR A 189 9.59 -16.23 2.74
N GLY A 190 9.51 -15.81 4.00
CA GLY A 190 10.16 -14.59 4.48
C GLY A 190 9.39 -13.28 4.13
N VAL A 191 8.29 -13.39 3.39
CA VAL A 191 7.44 -12.26 2.99
C VAL A 191 6.21 -12.20 3.90
N THR A 192 5.82 -11.00 4.33
CA THR A 192 4.59 -10.78 5.10
C THR A 192 3.64 -9.84 4.38
N ALA A 193 2.33 -10.02 4.62
CA ALA A 193 1.28 -9.16 4.10
C ALA A 193 0.36 -8.68 5.22
N ASN A 194 0.17 -7.37 5.34
CA ASN A 194 -0.69 -6.78 6.35
C ASN A 194 -1.56 -5.69 5.74
N VAL A 195 -2.69 -5.41 6.37
CA VAL A 195 -3.67 -4.43 5.91
C VAL A 195 -3.77 -3.28 6.90
N LEU A 196 -3.45 -2.10 6.44
CA LEU A 196 -3.70 -0.86 7.18
C LEU A 196 -5.19 -0.53 7.11
N MET A 197 -5.80 -0.21 8.24
CA MET A 197 -7.23 0.09 8.35
C MET A 197 -7.42 1.53 8.85
N PRO A 198 -7.27 2.56 7.98
CA PRO A 198 -7.46 3.93 8.40
C PRO A 198 -8.94 4.25 8.60
N SER A 199 -9.21 5.25 9.43
CA SER A 199 -10.48 5.97 9.42
C SER A 199 -10.52 6.92 8.20
N VAL A 200 -11.09 8.09 8.34
CA VAL A 200 -11.03 9.11 7.29
C VAL A 200 -9.63 9.75 7.30
N ILE A 201 -8.92 9.69 6.18
CA ILE A 201 -7.58 10.29 6.07
C ILE A 201 -7.72 11.79 5.82
N ASP A 202 -7.04 12.61 6.60
CA ASP A 202 -7.07 14.06 6.49
C ASP A 202 -6.27 14.55 5.27
N THR A 203 -6.89 14.56 4.12
CA THR A 203 -6.30 15.07 2.88
C THR A 203 -7.10 16.26 2.33
N PRO A 204 -6.49 17.12 1.50
CA PRO A 204 -7.24 18.18 0.82
C PRO A 204 -8.43 17.65 0.00
N ALA A 205 -8.30 16.47 -0.61
CA ALA A 205 -9.38 15.81 -1.35
C ALA A 205 -10.52 15.39 -0.42
N THR A 206 -10.20 14.78 0.72
CA THR A 206 -11.21 14.36 1.71
C THR A 206 -11.92 15.55 2.32
N ARG A 207 -11.20 16.62 2.71
CA ARG A 207 -11.81 17.84 3.23
C ARG A 207 -12.76 18.51 2.23
N ARG A 208 -12.43 18.48 0.92
CA ARG A 208 -13.35 18.97 -0.12
C ARG A 208 -14.61 18.11 -0.24
N SER A 209 -14.49 16.81 -0.07
CA SER A 209 -15.64 15.87 -0.16
C SER A 209 -16.52 15.89 1.09
N LEU A 210 -15.99 16.26 2.23
CA LEU A 210 -16.66 16.29 3.54
C LEU A 210 -16.46 17.65 4.23
N PRO A 211 -16.94 18.76 3.63
CA PRO A 211 -16.59 20.13 4.08
C PRO A 211 -17.16 20.51 5.45
N TYR A 212 -18.16 19.76 5.95
CA TYR A 212 -18.82 20.02 7.24
C TYR A 212 -18.38 19.04 8.35
N ALA A 213 -17.45 18.12 8.03
CA ALA A 213 -16.95 17.17 9.03
C ALA A 213 -15.94 17.84 9.96
N ASP A 214 -15.93 17.41 11.23
CA ASP A 214 -14.85 17.73 12.13
C ASP A 214 -13.66 16.79 11.85
N TYR A 215 -12.58 17.36 11.30
CA TYR A 215 -11.40 16.62 10.87
C TYR A 215 -10.25 16.69 11.87
N VAL A 216 -10.46 17.30 13.04
CA VAL A 216 -9.40 17.47 14.07
C VAL A 216 -8.86 16.13 14.57
N ASP A 217 -9.72 15.11 14.59
CA ASP A 217 -9.36 13.77 15.07
C ASP A 217 -8.95 12.79 13.95
N TRP A 218 -9.02 13.22 12.68
CA TRP A 218 -8.62 12.36 11.58
C TRP A 218 -7.10 12.20 11.53
N PRO A 219 -6.59 10.96 11.26
CA PRO A 219 -5.18 10.76 11.07
C PRO A 219 -4.68 11.49 9.84
N THR A 220 -3.57 12.19 9.98
CA THR A 220 -2.88 12.84 8.87
C THR A 220 -2.17 11.80 7.99
N PRO A 221 -1.91 12.12 6.69
CA PRO A 221 -1.10 11.27 5.85
C PRO A 221 0.28 10.94 6.45
N ASP A 222 0.93 11.89 7.13
CA ASP A 222 2.24 11.68 7.76
C ASP A 222 2.19 10.73 8.95
N GLU A 223 1.15 10.78 9.78
CA GLU A 223 0.94 9.83 10.87
C GLU A 223 0.72 8.42 10.35
N ILE A 224 -0.07 8.27 9.26
CA ILE A 224 -0.32 6.99 8.62
C ILE A 224 0.96 6.47 7.93
N ALA A 225 1.68 7.34 7.23
CA ALA A 225 2.93 6.98 6.55
C ALA A 225 4.00 6.46 7.52
N ALA A 226 4.05 6.97 8.76
CA ALA A 226 4.94 6.45 9.81
C ALA A 226 4.60 4.99 10.16
N VAL A 227 3.33 4.63 10.20
CA VAL A 227 2.90 3.24 10.42
C VAL A 227 3.27 2.37 9.21
N VAL A 228 3.07 2.86 7.98
CA VAL A 228 3.45 2.12 6.76
C VAL A 228 4.97 1.90 6.71
N GLU A 229 5.78 2.90 7.05
CA GLU A 229 7.24 2.78 7.14
C GLU A 229 7.64 1.68 8.13
N PHE A 230 7.05 1.65 9.33
CA PHE A 230 7.25 0.56 10.28
C PHE A 230 6.84 -0.79 9.68
N MET A 231 5.70 -0.88 8.97
CA MET A 231 5.24 -2.11 8.33
C MET A 231 6.20 -2.60 7.23
N LEU A 232 6.98 -1.71 6.61
CA LEU A 232 8.02 -2.05 5.64
C LEU A 232 9.34 -2.48 6.28
N SER A 233 9.53 -2.26 7.58
CA SER A 233 10.77 -2.54 8.28
C SER A 233 10.96 -4.04 8.57
N GLU A 234 12.16 -4.39 9.00
CA GLU A 234 12.45 -5.75 9.49
C GLU A 234 11.72 -6.05 10.80
N SER A 235 11.58 -5.03 11.66
CA SER A 235 10.93 -5.17 12.96
C SER A 235 9.47 -5.60 12.87
N SER A 236 8.80 -5.37 11.74
CA SER A 236 7.44 -5.83 11.48
C SER A 236 7.33 -7.30 11.05
N GLY A 237 8.45 -8.01 10.90
CA GLY A 237 8.49 -9.37 10.34
C GLY A 237 7.72 -10.43 11.13
N VAL A 238 7.37 -10.14 12.38
CA VAL A 238 6.49 -10.99 13.21
C VAL A 238 5.00 -10.79 12.96
N MET A 239 4.64 -9.78 12.14
CA MET A 239 3.26 -9.45 11.80
C MET A 239 2.94 -10.01 10.41
N ASN A 240 1.98 -10.92 10.32
CA ASN A 240 1.49 -11.46 9.05
C ASN A 240 -0.02 -11.66 9.12
N GLY A 241 -0.77 -11.17 8.15
CA GLY A 241 -2.23 -11.23 8.10
C GLY A 241 -2.96 -10.27 9.06
N ALA A 242 -2.26 -9.31 9.66
CA ALA A 242 -2.85 -8.36 10.58
C ALA A 242 -3.70 -7.30 9.86
N LEU A 243 -4.84 -6.95 10.48
CA LEU A 243 -5.61 -5.76 10.15
C LEU A 243 -5.27 -4.69 11.19
N ILE A 244 -4.57 -3.65 10.78
CA ILE A 244 -3.95 -2.66 11.68
C ILE A 244 -4.79 -1.39 11.71
N PRO A 245 -5.54 -1.13 12.80
CA PRO A 245 -6.33 0.09 12.95
C PRO A 245 -5.44 1.33 13.04
N VAL A 246 -5.76 2.37 12.23
CA VAL A 246 -5.15 3.69 12.31
C VAL A 246 -6.27 4.71 12.23
N TYR A 247 -6.98 4.90 13.35
CA TYR A 247 -8.23 5.65 13.39
C TYR A 247 -8.06 7.12 13.78
N GLY A 248 -6.84 7.55 14.08
CA GLY A 248 -6.59 8.87 14.62
C GLY A 248 -6.91 8.92 16.12
N ARG A 249 -7.50 10.02 16.54
CA ARG A 249 -7.86 10.25 17.97
C ARG A 249 -9.34 10.00 18.24
N ALA A 250 -10.08 9.48 17.23
CA ALA A 250 -11.52 9.21 17.33
C ALA A 250 -11.83 7.85 17.96
#